data_1c9eeffd7b1ac3496304c6eb68dc9d84
#
_entry.id   1c9eeffd7b1ac3496304c6eb68dc9d84
#
_cell.length_a   1.000
_cell.length_b   1.000
_cell.length_c   1.000
_cell.angle_alpha   90.00
_cell.angle_beta   90.00
_cell.angle_gamma   90.00
#
_symmetry.space_group_name_H-M   'P 1'
#
loop_
_entity.id
_entity.type
_entity.pdbx_description
1 polymer ?
#
loop_
_entity_poly.entity_id
_entity_poly.type
_entity_poly.pdbx_seq_one_letter_code
_entity_poly.pdbx_strand_id
1 'polypeptide(L)' 'MTGYSLKFAKAIAKANQDLVGVMLAKFCIEKDISVITVAKHFGVSRTAIYAWFTGKSIPNKLHEVKIYKYLKKKA' A
#
# COMPACT_ATOMS: atom_id res chain seq x y z
N MET A 1 -13.06 -10.05 2.58
CA MET A 1 -11.61 -10.01 2.29
C MET A 1 -11.34 -9.23 1.03
N THR A 2 -10.27 -8.47 1.02
CA THR A 2 -9.90 -7.61 -0.11
C THR A 2 -9.23 -8.32 -1.27
N GLY A 3 -9.02 -9.63 -1.19
CA GLY A 3 -8.25 -10.37 -2.17
C GLY A 3 -6.76 -10.47 -1.85
N TYR A 4 -6.34 -10.03 -0.67
CA TYR A 4 -4.94 -10.21 -0.24
C TYR A 4 -4.72 -11.66 0.13
N SER A 5 -3.79 -12.31 -0.55
CA SER A 5 -3.44 -13.69 -0.21
C SER A 5 -2.70 -13.72 1.12
N LEU A 6 -2.74 -14.88 1.79
CA LEU A 6 -2.00 -15.06 3.03
C LEU A 6 -0.51 -14.83 2.82
N LYS A 7 0.03 -15.31 1.70
CA LYS A 7 1.44 -15.13 1.36
C LYS A 7 1.80 -13.64 1.23
N PHE A 8 0.95 -12.87 0.57
CA PHE A 8 1.16 -11.45 0.39
C PHE A 8 1.06 -10.72 1.72
N ALA A 9 0.05 -11.05 2.53
CA ALA A 9 -0.11 -10.45 3.85
C ALA A 9 1.11 -10.72 4.74
N LYS A 10 1.67 -11.92 4.68
CA LYS A 10 2.89 -12.26 5.43
C LYS A 10 4.09 -11.45 4.94
N ALA A 11 4.21 -11.24 3.62
CA ALA A 11 5.30 -10.44 3.06
C ALA A 11 5.21 -9.00 3.56
N ILE A 12 4.00 -8.45 3.62
CA ILE A 12 3.78 -7.10 4.16
C ILE A 12 4.16 -7.04 5.63
N ALA A 13 3.77 -8.05 6.41
CA ALA A 13 4.07 -8.07 7.84
C ALA A 13 5.57 -8.14 8.12
N LYS A 14 6.35 -8.77 7.24
CA LYS A 14 7.79 -8.89 7.38
C LYS A 14 8.55 -7.68 6.85
N ALA A 15 7.90 -6.82 6.08
CA ALA A 15 8.54 -5.65 5.49
C ALA A 15 8.83 -4.59 6.56
N ASN A 16 9.71 -3.64 6.22
CA ASN A 16 10.02 -2.53 7.12
C ASN A 16 8.79 -1.67 7.33
N GLN A 17 8.28 -1.67 8.56
CA GLN A 17 7.04 -0.97 8.92
C GLN A 17 7.17 0.56 8.88
N ASP A 18 8.38 1.08 8.78
CA ASP A 18 8.61 2.53 8.70
C ASP A 18 8.46 3.07 7.28
N LEU A 19 8.43 2.18 6.27
CA LEU A 19 8.25 2.60 4.89
C LEU A 19 6.80 3.02 4.63
N VAL A 20 6.64 4.14 3.93
CA VAL A 20 5.30 4.69 3.66
C VAL A 20 4.43 3.72 2.87
N GLY A 21 5.01 2.99 1.93
CA GLY A 21 4.26 2.00 1.15
C GLY A 21 3.73 0.86 2.02
N VAL A 22 4.51 0.43 3.00
CA VAL A 22 4.10 -0.62 3.93
C VAL A 22 3.03 -0.11 4.88
N MET A 23 3.12 1.14 5.30
CA MET A 23 2.08 1.79 6.10
C MET A 23 0.76 1.83 5.33
N LEU A 24 0.82 2.16 4.06
CA LEU A 24 -0.35 2.14 3.19
C LEU A 24 -0.94 0.73 3.07
N ALA A 25 -0.08 -0.29 2.96
CA ALA A 25 -0.53 -1.68 2.89
C ALA A 25 -1.33 -2.08 4.11
N LYS A 26 -0.82 -1.78 5.28
CA LYS A 26 -1.50 -2.11 6.55
C LYS A 26 -2.83 -1.38 6.64
N PHE A 27 -2.86 -0.12 6.26
CA PHE A 27 -4.09 0.66 6.25
C PHE A 27 -5.13 0.04 5.32
N CYS A 28 -4.72 -0.34 4.11
CA CYS A 28 -5.64 -0.94 3.13
C CYS A 28 -6.19 -2.28 3.60
N ILE A 29 -5.36 -3.10 4.23
CA ILE A 29 -5.82 -4.38 4.78
C ILE A 29 -6.83 -4.14 5.90
N GLU A 30 -6.53 -3.23 6.80
CA GLU A 30 -7.39 -2.90 7.93
C GLU A 30 -8.73 -2.33 7.47
N LYS A 31 -8.72 -1.49 6.45
CA LYS A 31 -9.93 -0.84 5.92
C LYS A 31 -10.60 -1.63 4.81
N ASP A 32 -10.06 -2.80 4.48
CA ASP A 32 -10.62 -3.67 3.43
C ASP A 32 -10.63 -3.02 2.05
N ILE A 33 -9.55 -2.32 1.71
CA ILE A 33 -9.39 -1.64 0.43
C ILE A 33 -8.53 -2.49 -0.49
N SER A 34 -9.02 -2.80 -1.70
CA SER A 34 -8.29 -3.67 -2.63
C SER A 34 -7.11 -2.96 -3.30
N VAL A 35 -6.13 -3.76 -3.75
CA VAL A 35 -4.97 -3.25 -4.51
C VAL A 35 -5.44 -2.54 -5.77
N ILE A 36 -6.45 -3.07 -6.45
CA ILE A 36 -6.98 -2.47 -7.68
C ILE A 36 -7.51 -1.05 -7.39
N THR A 37 -8.24 -0.89 -6.30
CA THR A 37 -8.79 0.41 -5.90
C THR A 37 -7.66 1.40 -5.63
N VAL A 38 -6.64 0.99 -4.90
CA VAL A 38 -5.50 1.84 -4.56
C VAL A 38 -4.72 2.22 -5.82
N ALA A 39 -4.48 1.24 -6.70
CA ALA A 39 -3.75 1.51 -7.94
C ALA A 39 -4.47 2.54 -8.80
N LYS A 40 -5.78 2.44 -8.91
CA LYS A 40 -6.58 3.42 -9.65
C LYS A 40 -6.53 4.79 -9.02
N HIS A 41 -6.59 4.84 -7.69
CA HIS A 41 -6.56 6.11 -6.96
C HIS A 41 -5.26 6.87 -7.20
N PHE A 42 -4.13 6.16 -7.19
CA PHE A 42 -2.82 6.79 -7.36
C PHE A 42 -2.36 6.87 -8.82
N GLY A 43 -3.13 6.28 -9.76
CA GLY A 43 -2.79 6.29 -11.17
C GLY A 43 -1.55 5.48 -11.51
N VAL A 44 -1.32 4.38 -10.79
CA VAL A 44 -0.15 3.50 -11.00
C VAL A 44 -0.62 2.07 -11.25
N SER A 45 0.31 1.22 -11.69
CA SER A 45 0.01 -0.18 -11.93
C SER A 45 -0.12 -0.95 -10.63
N ARG A 46 -0.80 -2.10 -10.67
CA ARG A 46 -0.88 -3.01 -9.53
C ARG A 46 0.51 -3.50 -9.13
N THR A 47 1.39 -3.72 -10.10
CA THR A 47 2.76 -4.13 -9.86
C THR A 47 3.49 -3.11 -8.99
N ALA A 48 3.30 -1.82 -9.27
CA ALA A 48 3.89 -0.76 -8.46
C ALA A 48 3.36 -0.81 -7.02
N ILE A 49 2.06 -1.03 -6.85
CA ILE A 49 1.45 -1.12 -5.52
C ILE A 49 2.01 -2.31 -4.75
N TYR A 50 2.13 -3.47 -5.39
CA TYR A 50 2.72 -4.65 -4.75
C TYR A 50 4.15 -4.38 -4.29
N ALA A 51 4.93 -3.68 -5.12
CA ALA A 51 6.30 -3.33 -4.75
C ALA A 51 6.34 -2.38 -3.56
N TRP A 52 5.44 -1.39 -3.52
CA TRP A 52 5.35 -0.46 -2.38
C TRP A 52 4.94 -1.20 -1.10
N PHE A 53 3.94 -2.05 -1.20
CA PHE A 53 3.37 -2.75 -0.04
C PHE A 53 4.37 -3.70 0.61
N THR A 54 5.24 -4.31 -0.18
CA THR A 54 6.23 -5.27 0.32
C THR A 54 7.58 -4.63 0.61
N GLY A 55 7.72 -3.33 0.38
CA GLY A 55 8.97 -2.63 0.64
C GLY A 55 10.06 -2.83 -0.39
N LYS A 56 9.74 -3.49 -1.51
CA LYS A 56 10.72 -3.70 -2.59
C LYS A 56 11.05 -2.42 -3.33
N SER A 57 10.12 -1.49 -3.35
CA SER A 57 10.28 -0.20 -4.01
C SER A 57 9.71 0.88 -3.11
N ILE A 58 10.29 2.06 -3.17
CA ILE A 58 9.83 3.20 -2.38
C ILE A 58 9.13 4.18 -3.33
N PRO A 59 7.91 4.63 -3.00
CA PRO A 59 7.23 5.63 -3.83
C PRO A 59 8.08 6.89 -3.96
N ASN A 60 8.01 7.56 -5.11
CA ASN A 60 8.71 8.82 -5.25
C ASN A 60 8.04 9.86 -4.34
N LYS A 61 8.68 11.01 -4.19
CA LYS A 61 8.23 12.02 -3.24
C LYS A 61 6.79 12.51 -3.52
N LEU A 62 6.42 12.63 -4.78
CA LEU A 62 5.06 13.03 -5.15
C LEU A 62 4.04 12.02 -4.67
N HIS A 63 4.29 10.76 -4.92
CA HIS A 63 3.39 9.68 -4.46
C HIS A 63 3.40 9.55 -2.94
N GLU A 64 4.55 9.73 -2.32
CA GLU A 64 4.66 9.71 -0.85
C GLU A 64 3.73 10.73 -0.21
N VAL A 65 3.75 11.96 -0.71
CA VAL A 65 2.87 13.02 -0.21
C VAL A 65 1.41 12.64 -0.39
N LYS A 66 1.07 12.09 -1.56
CA LYS A 66 -0.30 11.64 -1.84
C LYS A 66 -0.74 10.52 -0.91
N ILE A 67 0.18 9.60 -0.58
CA ILE A 67 -0.11 8.50 0.33
C ILE A 67 -0.41 9.04 1.73
N TYR A 68 0.41 9.96 2.24
CA TYR A 68 0.16 10.54 3.55
C TYR A 68 -1.18 11.25 3.62
N LYS A 69 -1.54 11.97 2.58
CA LYS A 69 -2.85 12.65 2.50
C LYS A 69 -3.98 11.62 2.48
N TYR A 70 -3.78 10.54 1.75
CA TYR A 70 -4.78 9.47 1.66
C TYR A 70 -5.02 8.82 3.02
N LEU A 71 -3.94 8.48 3.72
CA LEU A 71 -4.03 7.87 5.05
C LEU A 71 -4.75 8.79 6.03
N LYS A 72 -4.42 10.07 6.00
CA LYS A 72 -5.02 11.07 6.88
C LYS A 72 -6.49 11.28 6.58
N LYS A 73 -6.85 11.36 5.31
CA LYS A 73 -8.22 11.62 4.89
C LYS A 73 -9.16 10.46 5.17
N LYS A 74 -8.66 9.22 5.03
CA LYS A 74 -9.46 8.01 5.20
C LYS A 74 -9.45 7.45 6.63
N ALA A 75 -8.60 7.97 7.47
CA ALA A 75 -8.47 7.46 8.85
C ALA A 75 -9.71 7.84 9.75
#